data_82e32bc1a9a7f488af78133447e2d14c
#
_entry.id   82e32bc1a9a7f488af78133447e2d14c
#
_cell.length_a   1.000
_cell.length_b   1.000
_cell.length_c   1.000
_cell.angle_alpha   90.00
_cell.angle_beta   90.00
_cell.angle_gamma   90.00
#
_symmetry.space_group_name_H-M   'P 1'
#
loop_
_entity.id
_entity.type
_entity.pdbx_description
1 polymer ?
#
loop_
_entity_poly.entity_id
_entity_poly.type
_entity_poly.pdbx_seq_one_letter_code
_entity_poly.pdbx_strand_id
1 'polypeptide(L)'
;MLNNQNHNVIITDPKHLSDFKQDVQSILKQMEKEGVVLDLGNDDPSVEGIDKVYMAPSLPDSAPIAKKVAEADLDVITNEDFSKMVNDLIPVDIIGITGTMGKTTTTFITTSIFKQAGYKVWSCSSLVNNLVSEAIIDGIVKGKAQNCDIAIFELPHGTIGLLDELDIKIGLLTNIAEDHLSEFGGSLEKYQQRKLILEKMSEIFIANNSCRDIIAPVRDNALYYALDDDCDFIGTAGDEKLTVRYSKGEFTTPFHMVSYFFENSVGASSVALTYGVSQEDITRALSEFKGLPAHMEDVGEYNGRKVILDSAFLYDGMKITLDYFKDDNVVLFLDHFDTLSKRDKAEVGKLVGQYVDVIIASGFNEVNQKVEMDAAYEVLDAVENPNAVKVATRDITEAAALTFKYSKPGDIILHMGPLIAYDRLTTVEKIMKGLEEGSKKYE
;
A
#
# COMPACT_ATOMS: atom_id res chain seq x y z
N MET A 1 -14.42 -15.60 11.82
CA MET A 1 -13.71 -15.59 13.13
C MET A 1 -14.64 -16.11 14.23
N LEU A 2 -15.70 -15.41 14.66
CA LEU A 2 -16.61 -15.85 15.73
C LEU A 2 -17.23 -17.22 15.48
N ASN A 3 -17.71 -17.48 14.27
CA ASN A 3 -18.27 -18.79 13.92
C ASN A 3 -17.27 -19.95 14.13
N ASN A 4 -15.99 -19.72 13.83
CA ASN A 4 -14.93 -20.71 14.07
C ASN A 4 -14.62 -20.93 15.56
N GLN A 5 -15.08 -20.04 16.45
CA GLN A 5 -15.01 -20.15 17.90
C GLN A 5 -16.26 -20.77 18.52
N ASN A 6 -17.12 -21.41 17.72
CA ASN A 6 -18.40 -22.02 18.12
C ASN A 6 -19.47 -21.06 18.63
N HIS A 7 -19.44 -19.79 18.21
CA HIS A 7 -20.53 -18.86 18.42
C HIS A 7 -21.62 -19.03 17.34
N ASN A 8 -22.88 -18.89 17.72
CA ASN A 8 -23.97 -18.76 16.76
C ASN A 8 -23.96 -17.33 16.21
N VAL A 9 -23.65 -17.18 14.95
CA VAL A 9 -23.49 -15.86 14.31
C VAL A 9 -24.67 -15.56 13.41
N ILE A 10 -25.25 -14.36 13.56
CA ILE A 10 -26.25 -13.81 12.66
C ILE A 10 -25.65 -12.56 12.01
N ILE A 11 -25.71 -12.48 10.68
CA ILE A 11 -25.37 -11.27 9.92
C ILE A 11 -26.67 -10.64 9.45
N THR A 12 -26.89 -9.39 9.85
CA THR A 12 -28.06 -8.62 9.41
C THR A 12 -27.63 -7.38 8.61
N ASP A 13 -28.36 -7.10 7.54
CA ASP A 13 -28.17 -5.91 6.70
C ASP A 13 -29.51 -5.57 6.01
N PRO A 14 -29.89 -4.28 5.88
CA PRO A 14 -31.08 -3.89 5.13
C PRO A 14 -31.01 -4.20 3.62
N LYS A 15 -29.82 -4.42 3.08
CA LYS A 15 -29.64 -4.82 1.68
C LYS A 15 -29.98 -6.29 1.48
N HIS A 16 -30.62 -6.59 0.35
CA HIS A 16 -30.76 -7.97 -0.11
C HIS A 16 -29.41 -8.51 -0.63
N LEU A 17 -29.26 -9.83 -0.64
CA LEU A 17 -28.04 -10.47 -1.12
C LEU A 17 -27.65 -10.03 -2.54
N SER A 18 -28.64 -9.77 -3.40
CA SER A 18 -28.44 -9.30 -4.78
C SER A 18 -27.82 -7.90 -4.89
N ASP A 19 -27.90 -7.09 -3.83
CA ASP A 19 -27.45 -5.69 -3.81
C ASP A 19 -25.96 -5.56 -3.50
N PHE A 20 -25.35 -6.66 -3.06
CA PHE A 20 -23.91 -6.73 -2.82
C PHE A 20 -23.15 -7.05 -4.12
N LYS A 21 -21.87 -6.66 -4.17
CA LYS A 21 -20.96 -7.07 -5.24
C LYS A 21 -20.82 -8.60 -5.26
N GLN A 22 -20.49 -9.16 -6.42
CA GLN A 22 -20.49 -10.61 -6.65
C GLN A 22 -19.49 -11.37 -5.75
N ASP A 23 -18.36 -10.77 -5.44
CA ASP A 23 -17.38 -11.28 -4.49
C ASP A 23 -17.95 -11.39 -3.07
N VAL A 24 -18.58 -10.31 -2.57
CA VAL A 24 -19.26 -10.27 -1.26
C VAL A 24 -20.40 -11.29 -1.20
N GLN A 25 -21.22 -11.41 -2.27
CA GLN A 25 -22.26 -12.44 -2.34
C GLN A 25 -21.69 -13.86 -2.18
N SER A 26 -20.52 -14.09 -2.79
CA SER A 26 -19.84 -15.39 -2.72
C SER A 26 -19.37 -15.69 -1.30
N ILE A 27 -18.82 -14.70 -0.61
CA ILE A 27 -18.38 -14.80 0.79
C ILE A 27 -19.59 -15.07 1.70
N LEU A 28 -20.67 -14.30 1.58
CA LEU A 28 -21.87 -14.47 2.40
C LEU A 28 -22.48 -15.87 2.21
N LYS A 29 -22.59 -16.35 0.97
CA LYS A 29 -23.07 -17.73 0.68
C LYS A 29 -22.17 -18.80 1.26
N GLN A 30 -20.85 -18.56 1.32
CA GLN A 30 -19.93 -19.48 1.95
C GLN A 30 -20.12 -19.50 3.48
N MET A 31 -20.26 -18.33 4.10
CA MET A 31 -20.53 -18.22 5.54
C MET A 31 -21.85 -18.92 5.93
N GLU A 32 -22.89 -18.78 5.11
CA GLU A 32 -24.18 -19.48 5.33
C GLU A 32 -24.01 -21.00 5.32
N LYS A 33 -23.21 -21.56 4.39
CA LYS A 33 -22.87 -22.99 4.35
C LYS A 33 -22.09 -23.44 5.58
N GLU A 34 -21.36 -22.54 6.20
CA GLU A 34 -20.58 -22.77 7.43
C GLU A 34 -21.43 -22.56 8.71
N GLY A 35 -22.73 -22.29 8.58
CA GLY A 35 -23.67 -22.20 9.68
C GLY A 35 -23.97 -20.79 10.18
N VAL A 36 -23.48 -19.76 9.50
CA VAL A 36 -23.87 -18.36 9.79
C VAL A 36 -25.29 -18.13 9.29
N VAL A 37 -26.14 -17.50 10.10
CA VAL A 37 -27.48 -17.10 9.70
C VAL A 37 -27.42 -15.75 8.98
N LEU A 38 -27.98 -15.67 7.77
CA LEU A 38 -28.08 -14.42 7.01
C LEU A 38 -29.47 -13.84 7.11
N ASP A 39 -29.63 -12.72 7.79
CA ASP A 39 -30.85 -11.93 7.92
C ASP A 39 -30.74 -10.66 7.05
N LEU A 40 -30.76 -10.86 5.73
CA LEU A 40 -30.53 -9.81 4.73
C LEU A 40 -31.87 -9.29 4.16
N GLY A 41 -31.90 -7.98 3.81
CA GLY A 41 -33.10 -7.29 3.35
C GLY A 41 -34.08 -7.00 4.50
N ASN A 42 -33.59 -6.97 5.72
CA ASN A 42 -34.39 -6.74 6.92
C ASN A 42 -34.02 -5.38 7.54
N ASP A 43 -34.94 -4.43 7.42
CA ASP A 43 -34.75 -3.07 7.97
C ASP A 43 -35.01 -3.00 9.49
N ASP A 44 -35.58 -4.06 10.09
CA ASP A 44 -35.98 -4.10 11.48
C ASP A 44 -35.65 -5.44 12.14
N PRO A 45 -34.36 -5.85 12.19
CA PRO A 45 -33.96 -7.14 12.72
C PRO A 45 -34.34 -7.30 14.20
N SER A 46 -34.66 -8.54 14.61
CA SER A 46 -34.87 -8.86 16.02
C SER A 46 -33.55 -8.90 16.76
N VAL A 47 -33.56 -8.35 17.98
CA VAL A 47 -32.45 -8.43 18.93
C VAL A 47 -32.71 -9.43 20.08
N GLU A 48 -33.85 -10.14 20.02
CA GLU A 48 -34.23 -11.14 21.02
C GLU A 48 -33.32 -12.36 20.96
N GLY A 49 -32.78 -12.77 22.10
CA GLY A 49 -31.86 -13.91 22.21
C GLY A 49 -30.46 -13.66 21.69
N ILE A 50 -30.10 -12.40 21.49
CA ILE A 50 -28.75 -11.98 21.13
C ILE A 50 -27.97 -11.67 22.41
N ASP A 51 -26.79 -12.28 22.57
CA ASP A 51 -25.92 -12.05 23.71
C ASP A 51 -25.01 -10.83 23.50
N LYS A 52 -24.44 -10.70 22.28
CA LYS A 52 -23.50 -9.63 21.92
C LYS A 52 -23.71 -9.15 20.51
N VAL A 53 -23.40 -7.88 20.25
CA VAL A 53 -23.53 -7.25 18.93
C VAL A 53 -22.22 -6.57 18.53
N TYR A 54 -21.74 -6.86 17.33
CA TYR A 54 -20.71 -6.05 16.67
C TYR A 54 -21.38 -5.15 15.63
N MET A 55 -21.32 -3.86 15.79
CA MET A 55 -21.84 -2.89 14.84
C MET A 55 -20.73 -2.38 13.93
N ALA A 56 -21.01 -2.31 12.63
CA ALA A 56 -20.05 -1.74 11.68
C ALA A 56 -19.64 -0.32 12.11
N PRO A 57 -18.35 0.04 12.10
CA PRO A 57 -17.89 1.37 12.54
C PRO A 57 -18.47 2.55 11.74
N SER A 58 -18.96 2.27 10.53
CA SER A 58 -19.63 3.26 9.68
C SER A 58 -21.13 3.41 9.97
N LEU A 59 -21.72 2.59 10.85
CA LEU A 59 -23.12 2.67 11.20
C LEU A 59 -23.36 3.87 12.12
N PRO A 60 -24.23 4.85 11.74
CA PRO A 60 -24.47 5.99 12.60
C PRO A 60 -25.34 5.61 13.81
N ASP A 61 -25.12 6.26 14.96
CA ASP A 61 -25.89 6.05 16.18
C ASP A 61 -27.39 6.30 15.98
N SER A 62 -27.76 7.09 14.97
CA SER A 62 -29.16 7.36 14.61
C SER A 62 -29.84 6.20 13.87
N ALA A 63 -29.10 5.18 13.45
CA ALA A 63 -29.67 4.04 12.74
C ALA A 63 -30.69 3.29 13.63
N PRO A 64 -31.80 2.77 13.04
CA PRO A 64 -32.84 2.08 13.81
C PRO A 64 -32.29 0.91 14.64
N ILE A 65 -31.39 0.11 14.06
CA ILE A 65 -30.79 -1.03 14.77
C ILE A 65 -29.90 -0.55 15.95
N ALA A 66 -29.13 0.55 15.79
CA ALA A 66 -28.30 1.07 16.87
C ALA A 66 -29.14 1.48 18.07
N LYS A 67 -30.30 2.10 17.82
CA LYS A 67 -31.26 2.45 18.90
C LYS A 67 -31.84 1.22 19.58
N LYS A 68 -32.24 0.19 18.80
CA LYS A 68 -32.74 -1.08 19.36
C LYS A 68 -31.73 -1.77 20.26
N VAL A 69 -30.46 -1.82 19.80
CA VAL A 69 -29.37 -2.41 20.57
C VAL A 69 -29.20 -1.67 21.90
N ALA A 70 -29.23 -0.32 21.88
CA ALA A 70 -29.14 0.51 23.08
C ALA A 70 -30.36 0.35 24.00
N GLU A 71 -31.57 0.30 23.44
CA GLU A 71 -32.82 0.10 24.22
C GLU A 71 -32.89 -1.28 24.87
N ALA A 72 -32.33 -2.30 24.23
CA ALA A 72 -32.28 -3.66 24.74
C ALA A 72 -31.09 -3.90 25.71
N ASP A 73 -30.25 -2.88 25.96
CA ASP A 73 -29.07 -2.95 26.83
C ASP A 73 -28.14 -4.14 26.48
N LEU A 74 -27.94 -4.37 25.19
CA LEU A 74 -27.10 -5.47 24.71
C LEU A 74 -25.64 -5.14 24.85
N ASP A 75 -24.83 -6.17 25.12
CA ASP A 75 -23.37 -6.05 25.15
C ASP A 75 -22.84 -5.80 23.73
N VAL A 76 -22.24 -4.62 23.53
CA VAL A 76 -21.67 -4.21 22.24
C VAL A 76 -20.19 -4.51 22.23
N ILE A 77 -19.75 -5.34 21.29
CA ILE A 77 -18.33 -5.56 21.01
C ILE A 77 -17.77 -4.24 20.46
N THR A 78 -16.93 -3.58 21.24
CA THR A 78 -16.24 -2.35 20.83
C THR A 78 -15.12 -2.63 19.83
N ASN A 79 -14.56 -1.60 19.18
CA ASN A 79 -13.36 -1.77 18.36
C ASN A 79 -12.18 -2.29 19.19
N GLU A 80 -12.06 -1.83 20.45
CA GLU A 80 -11.05 -2.29 21.40
C GLU A 80 -11.20 -3.79 21.69
N ASP A 81 -12.43 -4.26 22.01
CA ASP A 81 -12.70 -5.69 22.24
C ASP A 81 -12.40 -6.51 20.99
N PHE A 82 -12.80 -6.01 19.81
CA PHE A 82 -12.54 -6.68 18.55
C PHE A 82 -11.04 -6.77 18.26
N SER A 83 -10.31 -5.70 18.50
CA SER A 83 -8.86 -5.65 18.32
C SER A 83 -8.13 -6.62 19.25
N LYS A 84 -8.51 -6.66 20.53
CA LYS A 84 -8.02 -7.66 21.50
C LYS A 84 -8.31 -9.09 21.09
N MET A 85 -9.53 -9.36 20.61
CA MET A 85 -9.88 -10.71 20.09
C MET A 85 -9.02 -11.10 18.87
N VAL A 86 -8.65 -10.15 18.01
CA VAL A 86 -7.73 -10.39 16.89
C VAL A 86 -6.33 -10.68 17.40
N ASN A 87 -5.86 -9.87 18.36
CA ASN A 87 -4.54 -10.03 18.99
C ASN A 87 -4.37 -11.42 19.62
N ASP A 88 -5.35 -11.88 20.40
CA ASP A 88 -5.32 -13.17 21.09
C ASP A 88 -5.21 -14.37 20.12
N LEU A 89 -5.52 -14.18 18.85
CA LEU A 89 -5.42 -15.20 17.81
C LEU A 89 -4.09 -15.19 17.06
N ILE A 90 -3.17 -14.28 17.39
CA ILE A 90 -1.85 -14.17 16.76
C ILE A 90 -0.77 -14.51 17.81
N PRO A 91 -0.34 -15.77 17.89
CA PRO A 91 0.58 -16.22 18.94
C PRO A 91 2.06 -15.97 18.65
N VAL A 92 2.38 -15.12 17.69
CA VAL A 92 3.75 -14.81 17.22
C VAL A 92 4.03 -13.32 17.32
N ASP A 93 5.31 -12.94 17.36
CA ASP A 93 5.71 -11.53 17.33
C ASP A 93 5.15 -10.83 16.08
N ILE A 94 4.64 -9.63 16.27
CA ILE A 94 4.12 -8.79 15.21
C ILE A 94 5.06 -7.62 14.97
N ILE A 95 5.43 -7.38 13.72
CA ILE A 95 6.06 -6.14 13.27
C ILE A 95 5.00 -5.32 12.55
N GLY A 96 4.77 -4.09 13.03
CA GLY A 96 3.80 -3.15 12.47
C GLY A 96 4.49 -2.00 11.74
N ILE A 97 4.09 -1.70 10.51
CA ILE A 97 4.69 -0.64 9.69
C ILE A 97 3.60 0.34 9.25
N THR A 98 3.73 1.60 9.64
CA THR A 98 2.82 2.69 9.23
C THR A 98 3.56 3.90 8.68
N GLY A 99 2.82 4.87 8.19
CA GLY A 99 3.28 6.15 7.67
C GLY A 99 2.40 6.66 6.53
N THR A 100 2.76 7.77 5.93
CA THR A 100 2.07 8.30 4.75
C THR A 100 2.54 7.58 3.50
N MET A 101 3.84 7.61 3.22
CA MET A 101 4.49 6.96 2.07
C MET A 101 5.46 5.87 2.53
N GLY A 102 5.83 4.97 1.64
CA GLY A 102 6.86 3.95 1.89
C GLY A 102 6.43 2.73 2.72
N LYS A 103 5.22 2.69 3.27
CA LYS A 103 4.70 1.56 4.08
C LYS A 103 4.85 0.21 3.38
N THR A 104 4.26 0.10 2.22
CA THR A 104 4.22 -1.13 1.40
C THR A 104 5.62 -1.59 1.04
N THR A 105 6.45 -0.65 0.58
CA THR A 105 7.85 -0.90 0.23
C THR A 105 8.64 -1.41 1.44
N THR A 106 8.56 -0.71 2.57
CA THR A 106 9.26 -1.10 3.80
C THR A 106 8.77 -2.44 4.32
N THR A 107 7.45 -2.71 4.28
CA THR A 107 6.87 -4.01 4.65
C THR A 107 7.40 -5.13 3.78
N PHE A 108 7.50 -4.90 2.46
CA PHE A 108 8.01 -5.89 1.52
C PHE A 108 9.51 -6.17 1.74
N ILE A 109 10.33 -5.12 1.89
CA ILE A 109 11.77 -5.27 2.15
C ILE A 109 12.00 -5.98 3.50
N THR A 110 11.30 -5.57 4.56
CA THR A 110 11.35 -6.24 5.86
C THR A 110 10.99 -7.73 5.73
N THR A 111 9.90 -8.03 5.03
CA THR A 111 9.48 -9.41 4.75
C THR A 111 10.57 -10.21 4.03
N SER A 112 11.23 -9.60 3.04
CA SER A 112 12.31 -10.23 2.28
C SER A 112 13.53 -10.52 3.17
N ILE A 113 13.91 -9.59 4.04
CA ILE A 113 15.01 -9.78 4.99
C ILE A 113 14.72 -10.93 5.96
N PHE A 114 13.54 -10.98 6.55
CA PHE A 114 13.19 -12.05 7.49
C PHE A 114 13.07 -13.42 6.80
N LYS A 115 12.57 -13.49 5.58
CA LYS A 115 12.58 -14.72 4.79
C LYS A 115 14.00 -15.20 4.48
N GLN A 116 14.91 -14.26 4.13
CA GLN A 116 16.32 -14.55 3.90
C GLN A 116 17.00 -15.08 5.16
N ALA A 117 16.63 -14.59 6.33
CA ALA A 117 17.08 -15.07 7.63
C ALA A 117 16.44 -16.41 8.06
N GLY A 118 15.60 -17.01 7.21
CA GLY A 118 15.01 -18.33 7.44
C GLY A 118 13.68 -18.36 8.17
N TYR A 119 13.07 -17.20 8.47
CA TYR A 119 11.76 -17.15 9.13
C TYR A 119 10.63 -17.50 8.16
N LYS A 120 9.63 -18.22 8.65
CA LYS A 120 8.34 -18.38 7.99
C LYS A 120 7.51 -17.11 8.27
N VAL A 121 7.46 -16.20 7.32
CA VAL A 121 6.82 -14.89 7.47
C VAL A 121 5.37 -14.93 7.01
N TRP A 122 4.46 -14.49 7.87
CA TRP A 122 3.12 -14.09 7.46
C TRP A 122 3.09 -12.58 7.25
N SER A 123 2.98 -12.14 6.00
CA SER A 123 2.95 -10.72 5.65
C SER A 123 1.58 -10.32 5.09
N CYS A 124 1.08 -9.16 5.53
CA CYS A 124 -0.10 -8.49 4.98
C CYS A 124 0.26 -7.06 4.59
N SER A 125 -0.05 -6.69 3.36
CA SER A 125 0.16 -5.33 2.83
C SER A 125 -0.87 -5.01 1.76
N SER A 126 -0.95 -3.76 1.35
CA SER A 126 -1.83 -3.29 0.27
C SER A 126 -1.55 -3.95 -1.09
N LEU A 127 -0.39 -4.57 -1.29
CA LEU A 127 -0.11 -5.41 -2.46
C LEU A 127 -0.95 -6.69 -2.51
N VAL A 128 -1.39 -7.18 -1.35
CA VAL A 128 -2.19 -8.42 -1.26
C VAL A 128 -3.67 -8.10 -1.24
N ASN A 129 -4.07 -7.09 -0.47
CA ASN A 129 -5.43 -6.61 -0.36
C ASN A 129 -5.41 -5.15 0.11
N ASN A 130 -6.10 -4.27 -0.60
CA ASN A 130 -6.23 -2.85 -0.23
C ASN A 130 -6.83 -2.66 1.18
N LEU A 131 -7.66 -3.60 1.63
CA LEU A 131 -8.18 -3.67 3.00
C LEU A 131 -7.29 -4.61 3.83
N VAL A 132 -6.16 -4.09 4.30
CA VAL A 132 -5.16 -4.89 5.04
C VAL A 132 -5.75 -5.56 6.29
N SER A 133 -6.69 -4.90 6.98
CA SER A 133 -7.42 -5.50 8.11
C SER A 133 -8.16 -6.78 7.71
N GLU A 134 -8.80 -6.81 6.54
CA GLU A 134 -9.44 -8.03 6.02
C GLU A 134 -8.41 -9.12 5.73
N ALA A 135 -7.25 -8.75 5.14
CA ALA A 135 -6.18 -9.72 4.87
C ALA A 135 -5.60 -10.35 6.17
N ILE A 136 -5.54 -9.59 7.25
CA ILE A 136 -5.13 -10.08 8.58
C ILE A 136 -6.18 -11.06 9.10
N ILE A 137 -7.46 -10.67 9.11
CA ILE A 137 -8.56 -11.52 9.60
C ILE A 137 -8.67 -12.81 8.78
N ASP A 138 -8.61 -12.71 7.45
CA ASP A 138 -8.60 -13.87 6.55
C ASP A 138 -7.41 -14.80 6.80
N GLY A 139 -6.24 -14.22 7.07
CA GLY A 139 -5.04 -14.97 7.44
C GLY A 139 -5.20 -15.75 8.74
N ILE A 140 -5.87 -15.18 9.75
CA ILE A 140 -6.21 -15.87 11.01
C ILE A 140 -7.15 -17.04 10.72
N VAL A 141 -8.23 -16.78 9.98
CA VAL A 141 -9.23 -17.82 9.63
C VAL A 141 -8.59 -18.98 8.85
N LYS A 142 -7.63 -18.69 7.97
CA LYS A 142 -6.88 -19.67 7.18
C LYS A 142 -5.71 -20.31 7.95
N GLY A 143 -5.55 -20.00 9.23
CA GLY A 143 -4.51 -20.59 10.09
C GLY A 143 -3.08 -20.12 9.78
N LYS A 144 -2.89 -18.97 9.11
CA LYS A 144 -1.55 -18.44 8.82
C LYS A 144 -0.81 -18.06 10.10
N ALA A 145 -1.52 -17.51 11.09
CA ALA A 145 -0.95 -17.12 12.37
C ALA A 145 -0.30 -18.29 13.14
N GLN A 146 -0.85 -19.50 13.02
CA GLN A 146 -0.33 -20.71 13.68
C GLN A 146 0.77 -21.41 12.88
N ASN A 147 1.00 -20.99 11.63
CA ASN A 147 1.94 -21.65 10.71
C ASN A 147 3.09 -20.72 10.28
N CYS A 148 3.31 -19.61 10.98
CA CYS A 148 4.42 -18.70 10.78
C CYS A 148 5.26 -18.56 12.05
N ASP A 149 6.48 -18.03 11.91
CA ASP A 149 7.38 -17.71 13.02
C ASP A 149 7.26 -16.24 13.42
N ILE A 150 6.77 -15.38 12.49
CA ILE A 150 6.60 -13.94 12.68
C ILE A 150 5.54 -13.39 11.73
N ALA A 151 4.82 -12.37 12.19
CA ALA A 151 3.86 -11.60 11.40
C ALA A 151 4.41 -10.21 11.07
N ILE A 152 4.30 -9.77 9.81
CA ILE A 152 4.75 -8.44 9.37
C ILE A 152 3.58 -7.75 8.65
N PHE A 153 3.05 -6.69 9.26
CA PHE A 153 1.85 -6.03 8.78
C PHE A 153 2.10 -4.58 8.39
N GLU A 154 1.71 -4.24 7.17
CA GLU A 154 1.44 -2.85 6.83
C GLU A 154 0.16 -2.41 7.58
N LEU A 155 0.21 -1.25 8.24
CA LEU A 155 -0.91 -0.71 9.01
C LEU A 155 -1.33 0.67 8.47
N PRO A 156 -2.12 0.72 7.37
CA PRO A 156 -2.77 1.94 6.91
C PRO A 156 -3.66 2.55 8.00
N HIS A 157 -4.03 3.83 7.87
CA HIS A 157 -4.82 4.55 8.88
C HIS A 157 -6.16 3.88 9.22
N GLY A 158 -6.81 3.24 8.24
CA GLY A 158 -8.04 2.48 8.48
C GLY A 158 -7.79 1.20 9.28
N THR A 159 -6.74 0.46 8.92
CA THR A 159 -6.36 -0.77 9.64
C THR A 159 -5.94 -0.49 11.07
N ILE A 160 -5.08 0.51 11.29
CA ILE A 160 -4.61 0.87 12.64
C ILE A 160 -5.74 1.42 13.53
N GLY A 161 -6.78 2.00 12.92
CA GLY A 161 -7.95 2.47 13.66
C GLY A 161 -8.95 1.38 14.02
N LEU A 162 -8.88 0.22 13.36
CA LEU A 162 -9.71 -0.94 13.63
C LEU A 162 -8.99 -1.95 14.55
N LEU A 163 -7.66 -2.03 14.44
CA LEU A 163 -6.80 -2.98 15.15
C LEU A 163 -5.80 -2.21 16.02
N ASP A 164 -6.32 -1.43 16.97
CA ASP A 164 -5.57 -0.49 17.82
C ASP A 164 -5.05 -1.10 19.14
N GLU A 165 -5.32 -2.39 19.37
CA GLU A 165 -4.90 -3.15 20.55
C GLU A 165 -4.02 -4.37 20.17
N LEU A 166 -3.34 -4.34 19.02
CA LEU A 166 -2.36 -5.37 18.69
C LEU A 166 -1.09 -5.21 19.52
N ASP A 167 -0.56 -6.31 20.04
CA ASP A 167 0.75 -6.35 20.72
C ASP A 167 1.88 -6.35 19.67
N ILE A 168 2.35 -5.17 19.32
CA ILE A 168 3.39 -4.98 18.32
C ILE A 168 4.77 -5.08 18.97
N LYS A 169 5.58 -6.05 18.57
CA LYS A 169 6.96 -6.21 19.04
C LYS A 169 7.84 -5.06 18.61
N ILE A 170 7.77 -4.70 17.31
CA ILE A 170 8.47 -3.54 16.74
C ILE A 170 7.52 -2.78 15.84
N GLY A 171 7.28 -1.52 16.18
CA GLY A 171 6.56 -0.58 15.32
C GLY A 171 7.52 0.31 14.55
N LEU A 172 7.26 0.48 13.26
CA LEU A 172 8.01 1.39 12.41
C LEU A 172 7.11 2.47 11.80
N LEU A 173 7.49 3.72 11.95
CA LEU A 173 6.87 4.88 11.28
C LEU A 173 7.78 5.38 10.16
N THR A 174 7.31 5.30 8.90
CA THR A 174 8.12 5.71 7.74
C THR A 174 8.19 7.22 7.57
N ASN A 175 7.07 7.90 7.62
CA ASN A 175 6.96 9.37 7.56
C ASN A 175 5.54 9.82 7.88
N ILE A 176 5.37 11.12 8.07
CA ILE A 176 4.07 11.78 8.16
C ILE A 176 4.07 12.99 7.22
N ALA A 177 3.17 12.98 6.25
CA ALA A 177 2.91 14.08 5.32
C ALA A 177 1.40 14.28 5.18
N GLU A 178 0.98 15.35 4.52
CA GLU A 178 -0.43 15.61 4.25
C GLU A 178 -1.00 14.56 3.28
N ASP A 179 -1.96 13.77 3.78
CA ASP A 179 -2.68 12.77 2.99
C ASP A 179 -4.02 12.47 3.68
N HIS A 180 -5.03 12.06 2.92
CA HIS A 180 -6.36 11.69 3.43
C HIS A 180 -7.03 12.72 4.34
N LEU A 181 -6.63 14.00 4.31
CA LEU A 181 -7.12 15.03 5.26
C LEU A 181 -8.64 15.17 5.26
N SER A 182 -9.31 14.89 4.14
CA SER A 182 -10.78 14.92 4.05
C SER A 182 -11.46 13.94 5.01
N GLU A 183 -10.83 12.80 5.30
CA GLU A 183 -11.33 11.79 6.24
C GLU A 183 -11.13 12.21 7.71
N PHE A 184 -10.23 13.18 7.94
CA PHE A 184 -9.91 13.72 9.27
C PHE A 184 -10.43 15.15 9.48
N GLY A 185 -11.44 15.55 8.69
CA GLY A 185 -12.03 16.90 8.78
C GLY A 185 -11.06 18.03 8.41
N GLY A 186 -10.08 17.76 7.53
CA GLY A 186 -9.06 18.72 7.11
C GLY A 186 -7.90 18.87 8.12
N SER A 187 -7.82 18.07 9.18
CA SER A 187 -6.83 18.21 10.25
C SER A 187 -5.66 17.27 10.09
N LEU A 188 -4.47 17.80 9.82
CA LEU A 188 -3.21 17.06 9.84
C LEU A 188 -2.93 16.48 11.23
N GLU A 189 -3.23 17.22 12.31
CA GLU A 189 -3.02 16.76 13.68
C GLU A 189 -3.81 15.47 13.97
N LYS A 190 -5.09 15.40 13.58
CA LYS A 190 -5.89 14.17 13.74
C LYS A 190 -5.32 13.00 12.94
N TYR A 191 -4.83 13.26 11.73
CA TYR A 191 -4.17 12.25 10.93
C TYR A 191 -2.88 11.76 11.59
N GLN A 192 -2.05 12.67 12.12
CA GLN A 192 -0.85 12.32 12.91
C GLN A 192 -1.21 11.47 14.12
N GLN A 193 -2.19 11.88 14.93
CA GLN A 193 -2.65 11.13 16.10
C GLN A 193 -3.10 9.71 15.71
N ARG A 194 -3.76 9.53 14.57
CA ARG A 194 -4.12 8.21 14.06
C ARG A 194 -2.89 7.34 13.76
N LYS A 195 -1.83 7.90 13.21
CA LYS A 195 -0.58 7.17 12.95
C LYS A 195 0.18 6.83 14.23
N LEU A 196 0.12 7.73 15.22
CA LEU A 196 0.79 7.57 16.51
C LEU A 196 0.14 6.50 17.41
N ILE A 197 -1.01 5.93 17.03
CA ILE A 197 -1.54 4.74 17.71
C ILE A 197 -0.50 3.61 17.66
N LEU A 198 0.24 3.44 16.55
CA LEU A 198 1.28 2.42 16.46
C LEU A 198 2.36 2.57 17.54
N GLU A 199 2.71 3.80 17.92
CA GLU A 199 3.68 4.06 18.98
C GLU A 199 3.24 3.43 20.31
N LYS A 200 1.95 3.60 20.67
CA LYS A 200 1.37 3.05 21.91
C LYS A 200 1.27 1.52 21.90
N MET A 201 1.02 0.94 20.74
CA MET A 201 0.92 -0.51 20.54
C MET A 201 2.28 -1.21 20.55
N SER A 202 3.39 -0.47 20.44
CA SER A 202 4.71 -1.05 20.17
C SER A 202 5.56 -1.18 21.42
N GLU A 203 6.17 -2.35 21.64
CA GLU A 203 7.19 -2.57 22.68
C GLU A 203 8.44 -1.73 22.35
N ILE A 204 8.94 -1.85 21.11
CA ILE A 204 10.02 -1.03 20.55
C ILE A 204 9.44 -0.19 19.41
N PHE A 205 9.74 1.11 19.41
CA PHE A 205 9.28 2.01 18.37
C PHE A 205 10.44 2.64 17.62
N ILE A 206 10.39 2.54 16.30
CA ILE A 206 11.38 3.09 15.39
C ILE A 206 10.67 4.09 14.48
N ALA A 207 11.22 5.27 14.29
CA ALA A 207 10.65 6.30 13.43
C ALA A 207 11.70 6.86 12.47
N ASN A 208 11.25 7.31 11.30
CA ASN A 208 12.08 8.15 10.46
C ASN A 208 12.47 9.43 11.23
N ASN A 209 13.72 9.86 11.12
CA ASN A 209 14.24 11.03 11.84
C ASN A 209 13.49 12.33 11.50
N SER A 210 12.88 12.41 10.31
CA SER A 210 11.99 13.53 9.93
C SER A 210 10.75 13.68 10.83
N CYS A 211 10.39 12.62 11.57
CA CYS A 211 9.28 12.62 12.53
C CYS A 211 9.72 12.90 13.97
N ARG A 212 11.01 13.18 14.23
CA ARG A 212 11.57 13.32 15.60
C ARG A 212 10.83 14.34 16.44
N ASP A 213 10.52 15.50 15.90
CA ASP A 213 9.84 16.57 16.62
C ASP A 213 8.42 16.20 17.07
N ILE A 214 7.78 15.25 16.38
CA ILE A 214 6.45 14.74 16.71
C ILE A 214 6.55 13.59 17.73
N ILE A 215 7.58 12.75 17.60
CA ILE A 215 7.73 11.51 18.39
C ILE A 215 8.40 11.76 19.73
N ALA A 216 9.48 12.53 19.78
CA ALA A 216 10.26 12.74 20.99
C ALA A 216 9.43 13.26 22.19
N PRO A 217 8.38 14.11 22.02
CA PRO A 217 7.52 14.54 23.11
C PRO A 217 6.65 13.44 23.70
N VAL A 218 6.36 12.36 22.96
CA VAL A 218 5.45 11.29 23.40
C VAL A 218 6.19 9.99 23.75
N ARG A 219 7.42 9.80 23.24
CA ARG A 219 8.24 8.62 23.50
C ARG A 219 9.74 8.95 23.51
N ASP A 220 10.32 9.03 24.67
CA ASP A 220 11.73 9.40 24.92
C ASP A 220 12.73 8.31 24.52
N ASN A 221 12.32 7.04 24.49
CA ASN A 221 13.13 5.88 24.11
C ASN A 221 12.88 5.40 22.68
N ALA A 222 12.29 6.21 21.80
CA ALA A 222 12.16 5.90 20.39
C ALA A 222 13.54 5.86 19.72
N LEU A 223 13.71 4.90 18.82
CA LEU A 223 14.86 4.82 17.93
C LEU A 223 14.58 5.54 16.62
N TYR A 224 15.60 6.07 15.97
CA TYR A 224 15.43 6.82 14.73
C TYR A 224 16.32 6.28 13.61
N TYR A 225 15.80 6.35 12.38
CA TYR A 225 16.58 6.05 11.18
C TYR A 225 16.46 7.19 10.15
N ALA A 226 17.49 7.34 9.34
CA ALA A 226 17.53 8.33 8.26
C ALA A 226 18.56 7.98 7.17
N LEU A 227 18.48 8.68 6.03
CA LEU A 227 19.61 8.82 5.10
C LEU A 227 20.40 10.08 5.46
N ASP A 228 21.74 9.92 5.57
CA ASP A 228 22.72 11.01 5.70
C ASP A 228 22.46 12.01 6.87
N ASP A 229 21.70 11.57 7.89
CA ASP A 229 21.38 12.37 9.07
C ASP A 229 21.72 11.61 10.35
N ASP A 230 22.17 12.31 11.42
CA ASP A 230 22.68 11.69 12.64
C ASP A 230 21.56 11.16 13.54
N CYS A 231 21.49 9.84 13.67
CA CYS A 231 20.49 9.12 14.44
C CYS A 231 20.98 7.70 14.78
N ASP A 232 20.07 6.81 15.28
CA ASP A 232 20.43 5.47 15.72
C ASP A 232 20.83 4.53 14.57
N PHE A 233 20.18 4.68 13.39
CA PHE A 233 20.45 3.91 12.19
C PHE A 233 20.62 4.85 11.01
N ILE A 234 21.85 5.00 10.54
CA ILE A 234 22.21 5.97 9.51
C ILE A 234 22.49 5.23 8.22
N GLY A 235 21.69 5.48 7.20
CA GLY A 235 21.95 5.05 5.84
C GLY A 235 22.77 6.06 5.09
N THR A 236 23.71 5.61 4.28
CA THR A 236 24.39 6.44 3.28
C THR A 236 24.24 5.80 1.92
N ALA A 237 23.58 6.54 1.02
CA ALA A 237 23.41 6.15 -0.38
C ALA A 237 24.68 6.50 -1.16
N GLY A 238 25.26 5.53 -1.85
CA GLY A 238 26.37 5.73 -2.78
C GLY A 238 26.01 5.21 -4.16
N ASP A 239 26.96 5.33 -5.10
CA ASP A 239 26.80 4.75 -6.42
C ASP A 239 26.56 3.23 -6.28
N GLU A 240 25.33 2.80 -6.60
CA GLU A 240 24.90 1.41 -6.61
C GLU A 240 25.11 0.63 -5.30
N LYS A 241 25.15 1.30 -4.16
CA LYS A 241 25.33 0.68 -2.84
C LYS A 241 24.66 1.46 -1.72
N LEU A 242 24.25 0.74 -0.69
CA LEU A 242 23.76 1.27 0.57
C LEU A 242 24.71 0.87 1.69
N THR A 243 25.15 1.83 2.48
CA THR A 243 25.85 1.60 3.75
C THR A 243 24.89 1.91 4.90
N VAL A 244 24.79 1.01 5.88
CA VAL A 244 23.99 1.22 7.11
C VAL A 244 24.91 1.16 8.31
N ARG A 245 24.98 2.25 9.08
CA ARG A 245 25.72 2.36 10.34
C ARG A 245 24.76 2.43 11.52
N TYR A 246 25.10 1.75 12.60
CA TYR A 246 24.33 1.72 13.85
C TYR A 246 25.27 1.48 15.04
N SER A 247 24.73 1.47 16.27
CA SER A 247 25.55 1.41 17.50
C SER A 247 26.51 0.20 17.62
N LYS A 248 26.20 -0.93 16.94
CA LYS A 248 27.00 -2.15 17.01
C LYS A 248 27.90 -2.39 15.80
N GLY A 249 27.91 -1.49 14.82
CA GLY A 249 28.76 -1.63 13.65
C GLY A 249 28.18 -0.98 12.38
N GLU A 250 28.69 -1.46 11.25
CA GLU A 250 28.38 -0.96 9.93
C GLU A 250 28.42 -2.11 8.92
N PHE A 251 27.57 -2.07 7.91
CA PHE A 251 27.67 -2.94 6.74
C PHE A 251 27.35 -2.18 5.46
N THR A 252 27.89 -2.67 4.35
CA THR A 252 27.63 -2.13 3.00
C THR A 252 27.11 -3.24 2.10
N THR A 253 26.08 -2.94 1.31
CA THR A 253 25.48 -3.86 0.36
C THR A 253 25.37 -3.23 -1.04
N PRO A 254 25.55 -3.97 -2.14
CA PRO A 254 25.10 -3.53 -3.45
C PRO A 254 23.62 -3.24 -3.41
N PHE A 255 23.20 -2.09 -3.99
CA PHE A 255 21.80 -1.70 -3.98
C PHE A 255 21.51 -0.75 -5.16
N HIS A 256 20.87 -1.26 -6.20
CA HIS A 256 20.63 -0.58 -7.48
C HIS A 256 19.17 -0.16 -7.60
N MET A 257 18.78 0.90 -6.89
CA MET A 257 17.39 1.35 -6.81
C MET A 257 17.28 2.88 -6.82
N VAL A 258 16.07 3.39 -7.08
CA VAL A 258 15.74 4.81 -6.94
C VAL A 258 15.85 5.28 -5.49
N SER A 259 16.03 6.58 -5.30
CA SER A 259 16.40 7.18 -4.01
C SER A 259 15.48 6.80 -2.84
N TYR A 260 14.18 6.74 -3.04
CA TYR A 260 13.23 6.41 -1.96
C TYR A 260 13.35 4.96 -1.44
N PHE A 261 13.87 4.03 -2.25
CA PHE A 261 14.13 2.68 -1.76
C PHE A 261 15.27 2.62 -0.76
N PHE A 262 16.24 3.52 -0.86
CA PHE A 262 17.35 3.58 0.11
C PHE A 262 16.83 3.86 1.51
N GLU A 263 16.02 4.89 1.69
CA GLU A 263 15.44 5.23 2.99
C GLU A 263 14.54 4.13 3.54
N ASN A 264 13.67 3.54 2.71
CA ASN A 264 12.84 2.40 3.08
C ASN A 264 13.69 1.18 3.50
N SER A 265 14.84 0.97 2.84
CA SER A 265 15.77 -0.13 3.18
C SER A 265 16.50 0.12 4.49
N VAL A 266 16.81 1.37 4.83
CA VAL A 266 17.37 1.72 6.17
C VAL A 266 16.31 1.43 7.23
N GLY A 267 15.06 1.85 7.02
CA GLY A 267 13.95 1.54 7.93
C GLY A 267 13.74 0.02 8.11
N ALA A 268 13.71 -0.74 7.02
CA ALA A 268 13.60 -2.20 7.09
C ALA A 268 14.81 -2.86 7.80
N SER A 269 16.02 -2.36 7.54
CA SER A 269 17.25 -2.82 8.19
C SER A 269 17.24 -2.51 9.69
N SER A 270 16.75 -1.34 10.09
CA SER A 270 16.65 -0.95 11.51
C SER A 270 15.72 -1.89 12.29
N VAL A 271 14.58 -2.28 11.70
CA VAL A 271 13.69 -3.29 12.27
C VAL A 271 14.40 -4.63 12.41
N ALA A 272 15.03 -5.10 11.33
CA ALA A 272 15.69 -6.41 11.30
C ALA A 272 16.87 -6.47 12.30
N LEU A 273 17.72 -5.46 12.36
CA LEU A 273 18.82 -5.35 13.32
C LEU A 273 18.32 -5.31 14.78
N THR A 274 17.25 -4.57 15.03
CA THR A 274 16.62 -4.47 16.35
C THR A 274 16.03 -5.81 16.79
N TYR A 275 15.45 -6.57 15.87
CA TYR A 275 14.93 -7.91 16.12
C TYR A 275 16.04 -8.95 16.33
N GLY A 276 17.23 -8.70 15.83
CA GLY A 276 18.41 -9.58 15.96
C GLY A 276 18.76 -10.37 14.69
N VAL A 277 18.24 -9.96 13.52
CA VAL A 277 18.66 -10.52 12.23
C VAL A 277 20.10 -10.15 11.93
N SER A 278 20.87 -11.07 11.35
CA SER A 278 22.29 -10.86 11.04
C SER A 278 22.51 -9.84 9.92
N GLN A 279 23.63 -9.10 9.99
CA GLN A 279 24.02 -8.20 8.90
C GLN A 279 24.18 -8.94 7.56
N GLU A 280 24.62 -10.21 7.60
CA GLU A 280 24.81 -11.04 6.42
C GLU A 280 23.48 -11.30 5.71
N ASP A 281 22.43 -11.67 6.45
CA ASP A 281 21.11 -11.93 5.89
C ASP A 281 20.47 -10.65 5.34
N ILE A 282 20.64 -9.52 6.04
CA ILE A 282 20.17 -8.21 5.57
C ILE A 282 20.88 -7.85 4.27
N THR A 283 22.21 -7.95 4.23
CA THR A 283 23.03 -7.64 3.05
C THR A 283 22.61 -8.51 1.85
N ARG A 284 22.37 -9.80 2.06
CA ARG A 284 21.95 -10.72 1.01
C ARG A 284 20.56 -10.35 0.48
N ALA A 285 19.60 -10.11 1.37
CA ALA A 285 18.24 -9.73 0.99
C ALA A 285 18.22 -8.41 0.17
N LEU A 286 19.00 -7.42 0.58
CA LEU A 286 19.07 -6.13 -0.12
C LEU A 286 19.79 -6.24 -1.47
N SER A 287 20.89 -7.01 -1.55
CA SER A 287 21.62 -7.18 -2.81
C SER A 287 20.81 -7.94 -3.87
N GLU A 288 19.87 -8.78 -3.46
CA GLU A 288 18.99 -9.54 -4.34
C GLU A 288 17.65 -8.80 -4.63
N PHE A 289 17.43 -7.64 -4.01
CA PHE A 289 16.20 -6.88 -4.17
C PHE A 289 16.08 -6.27 -5.58
N LYS A 290 14.97 -6.53 -6.26
CA LYS A 290 14.70 -6.08 -7.65
C LYS A 290 13.49 -5.16 -7.77
N GLY A 291 13.17 -4.44 -6.69
CA GLY A 291 11.91 -3.68 -6.63
C GLY A 291 10.75 -4.55 -6.13
N LEU A 292 9.57 -4.00 -6.16
CA LEU A 292 8.35 -4.71 -5.80
C LEU A 292 7.27 -4.43 -6.87
N PRO A 293 6.24 -5.30 -6.93
CA PRO A 293 5.18 -5.12 -7.92
C PRO A 293 4.64 -3.70 -7.95
N ALA A 294 4.55 -3.12 -9.14
CA ALA A 294 4.09 -1.77 -9.43
C ALA A 294 4.92 -0.61 -8.82
N HIS A 295 6.13 -0.86 -8.30
CA HIS A 295 7.05 0.19 -7.87
C HIS A 295 8.42 -0.06 -8.49
N MET A 296 8.74 0.68 -9.54
CA MET A 296 9.93 0.45 -10.36
C MET A 296 10.05 -1.01 -10.81
N GLU A 297 8.91 -1.64 -11.07
CA GLU A 297 8.83 -3.04 -11.49
C GLU A 297 9.41 -3.21 -12.88
N ASP A 298 10.55 -3.89 -12.99
CA ASP A 298 11.13 -4.30 -14.27
C ASP A 298 10.36 -5.52 -14.78
N VAL A 299 9.50 -5.32 -15.78
CA VAL A 299 8.70 -6.40 -16.39
C VAL A 299 9.40 -7.06 -17.58
N GLY A 300 10.64 -6.69 -17.83
CA GLY A 300 11.49 -7.31 -18.83
C GLY A 300 11.77 -6.44 -20.04
N GLU A 301 12.36 -7.07 -21.05
CA GLU A 301 12.78 -6.42 -22.30
C GLU A 301 11.93 -6.90 -23.49
N TYR A 302 11.47 -5.95 -24.29
CA TYR A 302 10.68 -6.17 -25.50
C TYR A 302 11.35 -5.52 -26.68
N ASN A 303 11.85 -6.33 -27.64
CA ASN A 303 12.54 -5.85 -28.85
C ASN A 303 13.63 -4.79 -28.53
N GLY A 304 14.47 -5.09 -27.51
CA GLY A 304 15.57 -4.22 -27.08
C GLY A 304 15.13 -2.97 -26.29
N ARG A 305 13.89 -2.90 -25.80
CA ARG A 305 13.40 -1.82 -24.92
C ARG A 305 13.10 -2.37 -23.55
N LYS A 306 13.70 -1.78 -22.54
CA LYS A 306 13.40 -2.10 -21.15
C LYS A 306 12.06 -1.49 -20.75
N VAL A 307 11.20 -2.26 -20.08
CA VAL A 307 9.88 -1.80 -19.64
C VAL A 307 9.81 -1.74 -18.13
N ILE A 308 9.46 -0.57 -17.60
CA ILE A 308 9.31 -0.30 -16.17
C ILE A 308 7.88 0.15 -15.89
N LEU A 309 7.26 -0.47 -14.89
CA LEU A 309 5.97 -0.06 -14.34
C LEU A 309 6.17 0.60 -12.98
N ASP A 310 5.66 1.82 -12.82
CA ASP A 310 5.74 2.53 -11.55
C ASP A 310 4.38 3.12 -11.17
N SER A 311 4.00 2.93 -9.92
CA SER A 311 2.78 3.51 -9.36
C SER A 311 2.97 4.93 -8.84
N ALA A 312 4.05 5.59 -9.18
CA ALA A 312 4.24 7.00 -8.87
C ALA A 312 3.18 7.84 -9.59
N PHE A 313 2.29 8.44 -8.80
CA PHE A 313 1.19 9.27 -9.29
C PHE A 313 1.10 10.63 -8.59
N LEU A 314 1.76 10.82 -7.44
CA LEU A 314 1.94 12.10 -6.80
C LEU A 314 3.14 12.83 -7.41
N TYR A 315 3.08 14.16 -7.46
CA TYR A 315 4.09 15.01 -8.10
C TYR A 315 5.53 14.68 -7.67
N ASP A 316 5.78 14.61 -6.36
CA ASP A 316 7.12 14.32 -5.82
C ASP A 316 7.59 12.90 -6.17
N GLY A 317 6.70 11.91 -6.10
CA GLY A 317 7.02 10.53 -6.52
C GLY A 317 7.33 10.44 -8.01
N MET A 318 6.53 11.09 -8.86
CA MET A 318 6.77 11.16 -10.30
C MET A 318 8.11 11.83 -10.60
N LYS A 319 8.40 12.94 -9.92
CA LYS A 319 9.66 13.65 -10.07
C LYS A 319 10.87 12.78 -9.72
N ILE A 320 10.81 12.04 -8.62
CA ILE A 320 11.90 11.13 -8.19
C ILE A 320 12.14 10.05 -9.25
N THR A 321 11.07 9.44 -9.78
CA THR A 321 11.18 8.42 -10.84
C THR A 321 11.76 9.02 -12.13
N LEU A 322 11.31 10.19 -12.53
CA LEU A 322 11.82 10.88 -13.72
C LEU A 322 13.27 11.33 -13.56
N ASP A 323 13.65 11.84 -12.39
CA ASP A 323 15.05 12.20 -12.05
C ASP A 323 15.98 10.96 -12.16
N TYR A 324 15.49 9.78 -11.81
CA TYR A 324 16.28 8.54 -11.94
C TYR A 324 16.59 8.19 -13.39
N PHE A 325 15.66 8.45 -14.30
CA PHE A 325 15.82 8.17 -15.74
C PHE A 325 16.22 9.40 -16.57
N LYS A 326 16.66 10.49 -15.95
CA LYS A 326 16.93 11.77 -16.65
C LYS A 326 18.01 11.69 -17.74
N ASP A 327 18.90 10.72 -17.65
CA ASP A 327 19.98 10.49 -18.60
C ASP A 327 19.64 9.41 -19.64
N ASP A 328 18.44 8.85 -19.59
CA ASP A 328 17.93 7.82 -20.49
C ASP A 328 16.94 8.40 -21.50
N ASN A 329 16.78 7.71 -22.64
CA ASN A 329 15.70 8.02 -23.58
C ASN A 329 14.42 7.31 -23.13
N VAL A 330 13.46 8.06 -22.59
CA VAL A 330 12.22 7.52 -22.03
C VAL A 330 11.05 7.80 -22.95
N VAL A 331 10.26 6.77 -23.26
CA VAL A 331 8.90 6.88 -23.78
C VAL A 331 7.93 6.64 -22.64
N LEU A 332 7.26 7.71 -22.21
CA LEU A 332 6.37 7.71 -21.06
C LEU A 332 4.93 7.47 -21.50
N PHE A 333 4.21 6.58 -20.80
CA PHE A 333 2.76 6.51 -20.88
C PHE A 333 2.12 6.61 -19.51
N LEU A 334 1.00 7.33 -19.45
CA LEU A 334 0.31 7.74 -18.24
C LEU A 334 -1.17 7.35 -18.27
N ASP A 335 -1.75 7.08 -17.09
CA ASP A 335 -3.18 6.81 -16.95
C ASP A 335 -3.76 7.34 -15.62
N HIS A 336 -5.06 7.15 -15.41
CA HIS A 336 -5.79 7.38 -14.16
C HIS A 336 -5.56 8.77 -13.54
N PHE A 337 -5.78 9.84 -14.28
CA PHE A 337 -5.47 11.21 -13.85
C PHE A 337 -6.32 11.73 -12.68
N ASP A 338 -7.53 11.21 -12.46
CA ASP A 338 -8.47 11.68 -11.44
C ASP A 338 -8.72 10.68 -10.30
N THR A 339 -7.85 9.69 -10.12
CA THR A 339 -8.00 8.70 -9.06
C THR A 339 -7.24 9.07 -7.78
N LEU A 340 -7.82 8.73 -6.62
CA LEU A 340 -7.26 8.76 -5.25
C LEU A 340 -6.93 10.12 -4.67
N SER A 341 -6.39 11.06 -5.43
CA SER A 341 -6.18 12.43 -5.04
C SER A 341 -6.41 13.33 -6.25
N LYS A 342 -6.91 14.52 -6.03
CA LYS A 342 -7.02 15.54 -7.09
C LYS A 342 -5.60 15.94 -7.48
N ARG A 343 -5.06 15.30 -8.51
CA ARG A 343 -3.81 15.75 -9.12
C ARG A 343 -4.08 17.03 -9.90
N ASP A 344 -3.18 18.00 -9.79
CA ASP A 344 -3.14 19.09 -10.74
C ASP A 344 -2.54 18.57 -12.06
N LYS A 345 -3.42 18.35 -13.04
CA LYS A 345 -3.05 17.79 -14.33
C LYS A 345 -2.09 18.70 -15.10
N ALA A 346 -2.24 20.02 -14.92
CA ALA A 346 -1.34 20.97 -15.54
C ALA A 346 0.07 20.90 -14.93
N GLU A 347 0.19 20.73 -13.61
CA GLU A 347 1.49 20.50 -12.97
C GLU A 347 2.13 19.17 -13.43
N VAL A 348 1.35 18.09 -13.55
CA VAL A 348 1.85 16.82 -14.12
C VAL A 348 2.37 17.04 -15.54
N GLY A 349 1.61 17.68 -16.42
CA GLY A 349 2.02 17.95 -17.80
C GLY A 349 3.31 18.78 -17.88
N LYS A 350 3.44 19.84 -17.08
CA LYS A 350 4.67 20.63 -16.98
C LYS A 350 5.86 19.80 -16.50
N LEU A 351 5.63 18.98 -15.47
CA LEU A 351 6.69 18.11 -14.93
C LEU A 351 7.20 17.14 -15.99
N VAL A 352 6.33 16.31 -16.57
CA VAL A 352 6.78 15.28 -17.52
C VAL A 352 7.42 15.87 -18.77
N GLY A 353 6.95 17.03 -19.23
CA GLY A 353 7.53 17.73 -20.38
C GLY A 353 8.96 18.26 -20.16
N GLN A 354 9.46 18.32 -18.92
CA GLN A 354 10.85 18.67 -18.62
C GLN A 354 11.81 17.49 -18.79
N TYR A 355 11.30 16.24 -18.76
CA TYR A 355 12.11 15.04 -18.70
C TYR A 355 12.03 14.18 -19.97
N VAL A 356 10.89 14.18 -20.67
CA VAL A 356 10.65 13.24 -21.75
C VAL A 356 10.14 13.93 -23.01
N ASP A 357 10.52 13.39 -24.17
CA ASP A 357 10.12 13.88 -25.49
C ASP A 357 8.92 13.14 -26.07
N VAL A 358 8.50 12.02 -25.48
CA VAL A 358 7.34 11.24 -25.93
C VAL A 358 6.44 10.95 -24.75
N ILE A 359 5.19 11.44 -24.84
CA ILE A 359 4.19 11.31 -23.78
C ILE A 359 2.90 10.76 -24.38
N ILE A 360 2.45 9.62 -23.87
CA ILE A 360 1.21 8.97 -24.28
C ILE A 360 0.27 8.97 -23.06
N ALA A 361 -0.86 9.62 -23.14
CA ALA A 361 -1.83 9.73 -22.05
C ALA A 361 -3.10 8.92 -22.37
N SER A 362 -3.43 7.94 -21.53
CA SER A 362 -4.68 7.19 -21.63
C SER A 362 -5.78 7.88 -20.83
N GLY A 363 -6.90 8.19 -21.47
CA GLY A 363 -8.09 8.74 -20.82
C GLY A 363 -8.95 7.68 -20.13
N PHE A 364 -8.59 6.40 -20.14
CA PHE A 364 -9.38 5.38 -19.46
C PHE A 364 -9.13 5.40 -17.95
N ASN A 365 -10.22 5.45 -17.19
CA ASN A 365 -10.22 5.39 -15.75
C ASN A 365 -10.85 4.07 -15.30
N GLU A 366 -10.03 3.13 -14.80
CA GLU A 366 -10.49 1.80 -14.40
C GLU A 366 -11.36 1.80 -13.14
N VAL A 367 -11.24 2.82 -12.29
CA VAL A 367 -12.03 2.94 -11.06
C VAL A 367 -13.51 3.10 -11.36
N ASN A 368 -13.83 4.05 -12.24
CA ASN A 368 -15.22 4.36 -12.60
C ASN A 368 -15.64 3.75 -13.94
N GLN A 369 -14.72 3.04 -14.63
CA GLN A 369 -14.94 2.41 -15.95
C GLN A 369 -15.33 3.41 -17.05
N LYS A 370 -14.85 4.67 -16.94
CA LYS A 370 -15.15 5.74 -17.90
C LYS A 370 -13.92 6.15 -18.68
N VAL A 371 -14.17 6.72 -19.86
CA VAL A 371 -13.15 7.36 -20.68
C VAL A 371 -13.21 8.87 -20.46
N GLU A 372 -12.20 9.42 -19.84
CA GLU A 372 -12.08 10.82 -19.42
C GLU A 372 -11.01 11.51 -20.29
N MET A 373 -11.31 11.68 -21.59
CA MET A 373 -10.35 12.24 -22.55
C MET A 373 -9.92 13.66 -22.20
N ASP A 374 -10.81 14.48 -21.59
CA ASP A 374 -10.49 15.85 -21.19
C ASP A 374 -9.34 15.89 -20.19
N ALA A 375 -9.29 14.91 -19.26
CA ALA A 375 -8.19 14.76 -18.30
C ALA A 375 -6.84 14.46 -18.99
N ALA A 376 -6.84 13.57 -20.00
CA ALA A 376 -5.65 13.29 -20.79
C ALA A 376 -5.19 14.52 -21.58
N TYR A 377 -6.11 15.26 -22.20
CA TYR A 377 -5.77 16.47 -22.94
C TYR A 377 -5.24 17.57 -22.02
N GLU A 378 -5.81 17.77 -20.84
CA GLU A 378 -5.33 18.76 -19.88
C GLU A 378 -3.86 18.54 -19.49
N VAL A 379 -3.46 17.26 -19.28
CA VAL A 379 -2.05 16.91 -19.05
C VAL A 379 -1.19 17.24 -20.27
N LEU A 380 -1.62 16.79 -21.46
CA LEU A 380 -0.83 16.95 -22.70
C LEU A 380 -0.71 18.41 -23.15
N ASP A 381 -1.76 19.22 -22.97
CA ASP A 381 -1.76 20.64 -23.31
C ASP A 381 -0.81 21.45 -22.41
N ALA A 382 -0.64 21.02 -21.17
CA ALA A 382 0.28 21.65 -20.22
C ALA A 382 1.77 21.29 -20.45
N VAL A 383 2.08 20.34 -21.32
CA VAL A 383 3.46 20.03 -21.71
C VAL A 383 4.06 21.18 -22.52
N GLU A 384 5.04 21.87 -21.94
CA GLU A 384 5.64 23.08 -22.52
C GLU A 384 6.73 22.79 -23.58
N ASN A 385 7.24 21.54 -23.66
CA ASN A 385 8.22 21.13 -24.70
C ASN A 385 7.57 21.16 -26.09
N PRO A 386 7.96 22.10 -26.97
CA PRO A 386 7.35 22.24 -28.29
C PRO A 386 7.68 21.09 -29.26
N ASN A 387 8.72 20.32 -28.96
CA ASN A 387 9.16 19.19 -29.78
C ASN A 387 8.58 17.85 -29.28
N ALA A 388 7.88 17.87 -28.16
CA ALA A 388 7.34 16.63 -27.58
C ALA A 388 6.26 16.02 -28.47
N VAL A 389 6.34 14.72 -28.65
CA VAL A 389 5.28 13.89 -29.24
C VAL A 389 4.22 13.66 -28.16
N LYS A 390 3.02 14.20 -28.39
CA LYS A 390 1.89 14.14 -27.46
C LYS A 390 0.79 13.28 -28.07
N VAL A 391 0.42 12.19 -27.42
CA VAL A 391 -0.58 11.24 -27.93
C VAL A 391 -1.62 10.96 -26.84
N ALA A 392 -2.90 11.19 -27.17
CA ALA A 392 -4.01 10.78 -26.30
C ALA A 392 -4.64 9.49 -26.83
N THR A 393 -4.92 8.54 -25.92
CA THR A 393 -5.61 7.27 -26.23
C THR A 393 -6.84 7.11 -25.34
N ARG A 394 -7.77 6.25 -25.77
CA ARG A 394 -8.96 5.92 -24.98
C ARG A 394 -8.78 4.67 -24.11
N ASP A 395 -7.72 3.92 -24.32
CA ASP A 395 -7.45 2.62 -23.71
C ASP A 395 -5.98 2.48 -23.36
N ILE A 396 -5.69 1.85 -22.21
CA ILE A 396 -4.31 1.66 -21.74
C ILE A 396 -3.55 0.62 -22.58
N THR A 397 -4.26 -0.36 -23.16
CA THR A 397 -3.66 -1.34 -24.08
C THR A 397 -3.13 -0.66 -25.32
N GLU A 398 -3.93 0.27 -25.90
CA GLU A 398 -3.51 1.07 -27.04
C GLU A 398 -2.32 1.98 -26.68
N ALA A 399 -2.37 2.61 -25.49
CA ALA A 399 -1.27 3.45 -25.01
C ALA A 399 0.04 2.66 -24.93
N ALA A 400 0.02 1.50 -24.28
CA ALA A 400 1.18 0.61 -24.18
C ALA A 400 1.68 0.14 -25.56
N ALA A 401 0.78 -0.21 -26.48
CA ALA A 401 1.17 -0.62 -27.84
C ALA A 401 1.84 0.52 -28.62
N LEU A 402 1.36 1.75 -28.47
CA LEU A 402 1.91 2.91 -29.17
C LEU A 402 3.29 3.32 -28.68
N THR A 403 3.73 2.90 -27.51
CA THR A 403 5.11 3.16 -27.04
C THR A 403 6.14 2.62 -28.03
N PHE A 404 5.88 1.47 -28.66
CA PHE A 404 6.78 0.89 -29.67
C PHE A 404 6.86 1.69 -30.97
N LYS A 405 5.80 2.40 -31.34
CA LYS A 405 5.80 3.28 -32.50
C LYS A 405 6.76 4.46 -32.36
N TYR A 406 6.95 4.92 -31.12
CA TYR A 406 7.71 6.12 -30.79
C TYR A 406 9.02 5.83 -30.06
N SER A 407 9.36 4.57 -29.85
CA SER A 407 10.61 4.13 -29.22
C SER A 407 11.47 3.33 -30.22
N LYS A 408 12.75 3.18 -29.89
CA LYS A 408 13.74 2.35 -30.59
C LYS A 408 14.44 1.41 -29.60
N PRO A 409 15.13 0.36 -30.06
CA PRO A 409 15.97 -0.45 -29.20
C PRO A 409 16.96 0.42 -28.38
N GLY A 410 17.08 0.14 -27.09
CA GLY A 410 17.85 0.92 -26.11
C GLY A 410 17.05 1.97 -25.36
N ASP A 411 15.84 2.33 -25.79
CA ASP A 411 14.98 3.23 -25.05
C ASP A 411 14.28 2.49 -23.90
N ILE A 412 13.86 3.28 -22.90
CA ILE A 412 13.05 2.81 -21.76
C ILE A 412 11.58 3.15 -22.03
N ILE A 413 10.70 2.16 -21.89
CA ILE A 413 9.26 2.35 -21.85
C ILE A 413 8.88 2.43 -20.37
N LEU A 414 8.40 3.59 -19.92
CA LEU A 414 8.02 3.85 -18.55
C LEU A 414 6.52 4.05 -18.44
N HIS A 415 5.86 3.25 -17.60
CA HIS A 415 4.50 3.52 -17.16
C HIS A 415 4.52 4.26 -15.84
N MET A 416 3.67 5.28 -15.69
CA MET A 416 3.42 5.94 -14.40
C MET A 416 1.91 6.12 -14.20
N GLY A 417 1.39 5.52 -13.12
CA GLY A 417 -0.03 5.60 -12.80
C GLY A 417 -0.37 4.73 -11.58
N PRO A 418 -1.55 4.90 -10.95
CA PRO A 418 -1.89 4.25 -9.67
C PRO A 418 -2.21 2.75 -9.83
N LEU A 419 -1.25 1.95 -10.24
CA LEU A 419 -1.39 0.50 -10.44
C LEU A 419 -1.85 -0.30 -9.22
N ILE A 420 -1.72 0.26 -8.01
CA ILE A 420 -1.98 -0.47 -6.77
C ILE A 420 -3.42 -0.31 -6.29
N ALA A 421 -4.11 0.74 -6.74
CA ALA A 421 -5.26 1.22 -6.02
C ALA A 421 -6.54 0.39 -6.19
N TYR A 422 -6.72 -0.36 -7.29
CA TYR A 422 -8.03 -0.97 -7.57
C TYR A 422 -7.96 -2.38 -8.15
N ASP A 423 -7.57 -2.54 -9.39
CA ASP A 423 -7.46 -3.84 -10.04
C ASP A 423 -6.11 -3.95 -10.76
N ARG A 424 -5.07 -4.02 -9.94
CA ARG A 424 -3.69 -4.12 -10.44
C ARG A 424 -3.54 -5.21 -11.50
N LEU A 425 -4.14 -6.37 -11.26
CA LEU A 425 -3.97 -7.51 -12.17
C LEU A 425 -4.57 -7.18 -13.53
N THR A 426 -5.79 -6.64 -13.59
CA THR A 426 -6.44 -6.27 -14.86
C THR A 426 -5.69 -5.15 -15.58
N THR A 427 -5.20 -4.12 -14.87
CA THR A 427 -4.43 -3.03 -15.50
C THR A 427 -3.11 -3.55 -16.03
N VAL A 428 -2.37 -4.33 -15.26
CA VAL A 428 -1.10 -4.92 -15.71
C VAL A 428 -1.33 -5.86 -16.89
N GLU A 429 -2.37 -6.71 -16.87
CA GLU A 429 -2.71 -7.58 -17.99
C GLU A 429 -2.98 -6.80 -19.29
N LYS A 430 -3.72 -5.67 -19.21
CA LYS A 430 -3.95 -4.78 -20.36
C LYS A 430 -2.66 -4.14 -20.86
N ILE A 431 -1.80 -3.67 -19.96
CA ILE A 431 -0.49 -3.13 -20.30
C ILE A 431 0.35 -4.19 -21.01
N MET A 432 0.50 -5.38 -20.40
CA MET A 432 1.28 -6.48 -20.97
C MET A 432 0.77 -6.91 -22.35
N LYS A 433 -0.55 -6.98 -22.52
CA LYS A 433 -1.17 -7.24 -23.83
C LYS A 433 -0.80 -6.16 -24.85
N GLY A 434 -0.88 -4.89 -24.47
CA GLY A 434 -0.51 -3.77 -25.35
C GLY A 434 0.97 -3.80 -25.74
N LEU A 435 1.87 -4.12 -24.80
CA LEU A 435 3.29 -4.30 -25.07
C LEU A 435 3.54 -5.44 -26.08
N GLU A 436 2.88 -6.58 -25.92
CA GLU A 436 2.99 -7.71 -26.84
C GLU A 436 2.44 -7.36 -28.23
N GLU A 437 1.29 -6.70 -28.33
CA GLU A 437 0.72 -6.25 -29.61
C GLU A 437 1.60 -5.19 -30.28
N GLY A 438 2.11 -4.23 -29.52
CA GLY A 438 2.99 -3.15 -30.03
C GLY A 438 4.32 -3.68 -30.53
N SER A 439 4.95 -4.59 -29.80
CA SER A 439 6.22 -5.21 -30.18
C SER A 439 6.13 -5.99 -31.50
N LYS A 440 4.96 -6.57 -31.80
CA LYS A 440 4.71 -7.28 -33.06
C LYS A 440 4.35 -6.34 -34.25
N LYS A 441 3.73 -5.19 -33.93
CA LYS A 441 3.18 -4.28 -34.94
C LYS A 441 4.16 -3.22 -35.42
N TYR A 442 5.06 -2.79 -34.54
CA TYR A 442 5.95 -1.65 -34.75
C TYR A 442 7.44 -2.07 -34.65
N GLU A 443 7.76 -3.27 -35.17
CA GLU A 443 9.12 -3.76 -35.35
C GLU A 443 9.94 -2.92 -36.33
#